data_e071b3a5a009336bad88ce2a729564c8
#
_entry.id   e071b3a5a009336bad88ce2a729564c8
#
_cell.length_a   1.000
_cell.length_b   1.000
_cell.length_c   1.000
_cell.angle_alpha   90.00
_cell.angle_beta   90.00
_cell.angle_gamma   90.00
#
_symmetry.space_group_name_H-M   'P 1'
#
loop_
_entity.id
_entity.type
_entity.pdbx_description
1 polymer ?
#
loop_
_entity_poly.entity_id
_entity_poly.type
_entity_poly.pdbx_seq_one_letter_code
_entity_poly.pdbx_strand_id
1 'polypeptide(L)'
;MFEVAYETTFCATHVLHEGGRPIEPQHGHDWRVEVVAAADSLDAIGVVVDFEHLKKAVADVAARFHYKDVNSHPDLRGVSPSAEVMARYFFQEVKKGMGQEGRRLKRVRVW
;
A
#
# COMPACT_ATOMS: atom_id res chain seq x y z
N MET A 1 -17.69 3.09 15.61
CA MET A 1 -16.69 2.45 14.71
C MET A 1 -15.31 2.55 15.33
N PHE A 2 -14.54 1.48 15.22
CA PHE A 2 -13.16 1.43 15.71
C PHE A 2 -12.23 1.29 14.51
N GLU A 3 -11.10 1.99 14.55
CA GLU A 3 -10.07 1.93 13.50
C GLU A 3 -8.72 1.60 14.10
N VAL A 4 -7.93 0.83 13.37
CA VAL A 4 -6.53 0.60 13.67
C VAL A 4 -5.73 0.87 12.40
N ALA A 5 -4.56 1.46 12.55
CA ALA A 5 -3.72 1.83 11.41
C ALA A 5 -2.29 1.34 11.59
N TYR A 6 -1.67 0.95 10.49
CA TYR A 6 -0.23 0.72 10.43
C TYR A 6 0.36 1.60 9.35
N GLU A 7 1.46 2.26 9.68
CA GLU A 7 2.18 3.14 8.77
C GLU A 7 3.60 2.65 8.59
N THR A 8 4.09 2.70 7.36
CA THR A 8 5.48 2.38 7.06
C THR A 8 6.00 3.27 5.95
N THR A 9 7.31 3.22 5.72
CA THR A 9 7.96 3.95 4.63
C THR A 9 8.79 2.99 3.80
N PHE A 10 8.98 3.37 2.53
CA PHE A 10 9.95 2.70 1.66
C PHE A 10 10.55 3.72 0.72
N CYS A 11 11.79 3.51 0.32
CA CYS A 11 12.50 4.40 -0.62
C CYS A 11 12.47 3.77 -2.00
N ALA A 12 11.95 4.49 -3.00
CA ALA A 12 11.84 3.96 -4.36
C ALA A 12 11.84 5.10 -5.37
N THR A 13 12.28 4.80 -6.58
CA THR A 13 12.19 5.72 -7.71
C THR A 13 10.91 5.47 -8.49
N HIS A 14 10.40 6.51 -9.12
CA HIS A 14 9.30 6.40 -10.07
C HIS A 14 9.33 7.55 -11.08
N VAL A 15 8.57 7.38 -12.15
CA VAL A 15 8.31 8.42 -13.11
C VAL A 15 6.88 8.29 -13.61
N LEU A 16 6.19 9.42 -13.73
CA LEU A 16 4.85 9.44 -14.29
C LEU A 16 4.89 9.47 -15.81
N HIS A 17 3.93 8.83 -16.43
CA HIS A 17 3.83 8.72 -17.88
C HIS A 17 2.48 9.23 -18.38
N GLU A 18 2.48 9.73 -19.61
CA GLU A 18 1.26 10.06 -20.34
C GLU A 18 1.46 9.62 -21.80
N GLY A 19 0.55 8.76 -22.28
CA GLY A 19 0.65 8.22 -23.65
C GLY A 19 1.94 7.45 -23.89
N GLY A 20 2.48 6.77 -22.88
CA GLY A 20 3.70 6.01 -22.96
C GLY A 20 4.99 6.85 -22.88
N ARG A 21 4.87 8.15 -22.64
CA ARG A 21 6.01 9.07 -22.54
C ARG A 21 6.17 9.57 -21.10
N PRO A 22 7.42 9.66 -20.60
CA PRO A 22 7.66 10.30 -19.31
C PRO A 22 7.24 11.78 -19.36
N ILE A 23 6.51 12.24 -18.33
CA ILE A 23 6.11 13.65 -18.23
C ILE A 23 6.91 14.39 -17.17
N GLU A 24 7.85 13.71 -16.53
CA GLU A 24 8.74 14.27 -15.52
C GLU A 24 10.04 13.47 -15.49
N PRO A 25 11.14 14.01 -14.95
CA PRO A 25 12.35 13.22 -14.72
C PRO A 25 12.08 12.12 -13.70
N GLN A 26 12.75 10.98 -13.86
CA GLN A 26 12.74 9.94 -12.83
C GLN A 26 13.34 10.50 -11.54
N HIS A 27 12.68 10.24 -10.43
CA HIS A 27 13.14 10.72 -9.13
C HIS A 27 12.87 9.67 -8.05
N GLY A 28 13.68 9.71 -7.01
CA GLY A 28 13.52 8.85 -5.84
C GLY A 28 13.09 9.68 -4.65
N HIS A 29 12.30 9.06 -3.78
CA HIS A 29 11.92 9.67 -2.51
C HIS A 29 11.48 8.58 -1.53
N ASP A 30 11.32 8.99 -0.28
CA ASP A 30 10.69 8.14 0.72
C ASP A 30 9.18 8.22 0.55
N TRP A 31 8.58 7.07 0.32
CA TRP A 31 7.14 6.92 0.26
C TRP A 31 6.63 6.56 1.64
N ARG A 32 5.56 7.20 2.06
CA ARG A 32 4.88 6.88 3.32
C ARG A 32 3.52 6.28 3.00
N VAL A 33 3.22 5.15 3.64
CA VAL A 33 1.97 4.40 3.42
C VAL A 33 1.30 4.17 4.76
N GLU A 34 0.02 4.54 4.83
CA GLU A 34 -0.83 4.24 5.99
C GLU A 34 -1.97 3.34 5.52
N VAL A 35 -2.16 2.22 6.21
CA VAL A 35 -3.25 1.28 5.94
C VAL A 35 -4.14 1.23 7.16
N VAL A 36 -5.44 1.47 6.96
CA VAL A 36 -6.43 1.54 8.02
C VAL A 36 -7.42 0.40 7.88
N ALA A 37 -7.61 -0.35 8.96
CA ALA A 37 -8.67 -1.35 9.11
C ALA A 37 -9.71 -0.83 10.10
N ALA A 38 -10.98 -1.20 9.91
CA ALA A 38 -12.08 -0.72 10.73
C ALA A 38 -13.15 -1.78 10.93
N ALA A 39 -13.85 -1.66 12.05
CA ALA A 39 -15.02 -2.48 12.35
C ALA A 39 -15.94 -1.73 13.32
N ASP A 40 -17.24 -2.06 13.27
CA ASP A 40 -18.21 -1.46 14.18
C ASP A 40 -18.17 -2.10 15.57
N SER A 41 -17.63 -3.32 15.66
CA SER A 41 -17.48 -4.04 16.92
C SER A 41 -16.12 -4.72 16.97
N LEU A 42 -15.66 -5.01 18.18
CA LEU A 42 -14.42 -5.73 18.42
C LEU A 42 -14.69 -7.22 18.54
N ASP A 43 -13.66 -8.04 18.26
CA ASP A 43 -13.77 -9.48 18.43
C ASP A 43 -13.61 -9.90 19.90
N ALA A 44 -13.52 -11.22 20.14
CA ALA A 44 -13.48 -11.78 21.49
C ALA A 44 -12.26 -11.31 22.31
N ILE A 45 -11.18 -10.90 21.67
CA ILE A 45 -9.98 -10.40 22.35
C ILE A 45 -9.84 -8.87 22.24
N GLY A 46 -10.86 -8.20 21.76
CA GLY A 46 -10.92 -6.73 21.75
C GLY A 46 -10.17 -6.08 20.59
N VAL A 47 -10.06 -6.75 19.42
CA VAL A 47 -9.35 -6.18 18.27
C VAL A 47 -10.25 -6.10 17.04
N VAL A 48 -9.92 -5.18 16.14
CA VAL A 48 -10.52 -5.05 14.81
C VAL A 48 -9.97 -6.13 13.88
N VAL A 49 -8.65 -6.27 13.86
CA VAL A 49 -7.89 -7.30 13.14
C VAL A 49 -6.67 -7.66 13.98
N ASP A 50 -6.04 -8.78 13.66
CA ASP A 50 -4.73 -9.10 14.23
C ASP A 50 -3.72 -8.06 13.72
N PHE A 51 -3.20 -7.21 14.61
CA PHE A 51 -2.30 -6.12 14.25
C PHE A 51 -1.00 -6.64 13.60
N GLU A 52 -0.45 -7.75 14.09
CA GLU A 52 0.76 -8.32 13.50
C GLU A 52 0.49 -8.83 12.08
N HIS A 53 -0.70 -9.31 11.82
CA HIS A 53 -1.11 -9.73 10.48
C HIS A 53 -1.21 -8.52 9.53
N LEU A 54 -1.82 -7.44 9.99
CA LEU A 54 -1.88 -6.18 9.23
C LEU A 54 -0.48 -5.67 8.92
N LYS A 55 0.38 -5.60 9.93
CA LYS A 55 1.76 -5.14 9.81
C LYS A 55 2.53 -5.97 8.78
N LYS A 56 2.45 -7.30 8.87
CA LYS A 56 3.15 -8.19 7.95
C LYS A 56 2.65 -8.00 6.51
N ALA A 57 1.35 -7.91 6.31
CA ALA A 57 0.78 -7.76 4.97
C ALA A 57 1.24 -6.44 4.33
N VAL A 58 1.26 -5.34 5.09
CA VAL A 58 1.72 -4.05 4.58
C VAL A 58 3.23 -4.08 4.31
N ALA A 59 4.02 -4.65 5.22
CA ALA A 59 5.46 -4.74 5.05
C ALA A 59 5.84 -5.59 3.83
N ASP A 60 5.13 -6.67 3.57
CA ASP A 60 5.38 -7.54 2.42
C ASP A 60 5.18 -6.77 1.09
N VAL A 61 4.14 -5.94 1.01
CA VAL A 61 3.91 -5.14 -0.19
C VAL A 61 4.96 -4.04 -0.33
N ALA A 62 5.29 -3.33 0.75
CA ALA A 62 6.32 -2.29 0.72
C ALA A 62 7.69 -2.86 0.31
N ALA A 63 8.01 -4.07 0.74
CA ALA A 63 9.28 -4.73 0.41
C ALA A 63 9.44 -4.99 -1.10
N ARG A 64 8.35 -5.06 -1.85
CA ARG A 64 8.40 -5.24 -3.31
C ARG A 64 9.07 -4.07 -4.01
N PHE A 65 9.05 -2.88 -3.40
CA PHE A 65 9.51 -1.64 -4.02
C PHE A 65 10.72 -1.02 -3.32
N HIS A 66 11.06 -1.46 -2.13
CA HIS A 66 12.12 -0.81 -1.34
C HIS A 66 13.47 -0.89 -2.05
N TYR A 67 14.07 0.29 -2.28
CA TYR A 67 15.32 0.47 -3.04
C TYR A 67 15.22 0.00 -4.49
N LYS A 68 14.04 0.10 -5.09
CA LYS A 68 13.81 -0.32 -6.47
C LYS A 68 13.11 0.77 -7.26
N ASP A 69 13.03 0.56 -8.57
CA ASP A 69 12.24 1.40 -9.47
C ASP A 69 10.84 0.83 -9.56
N VAL A 70 9.85 1.60 -9.11
CA VAL A 70 8.44 1.18 -9.11
C VAL A 70 7.97 0.84 -10.53
N ASN A 71 8.40 1.63 -11.53
CA ASN A 71 8.01 1.42 -12.92
C ASN A 71 8.47 0.08 -13.49
N SER A 72 9.52 -0.50 -12.92
CA SER A 72 10.06 -1.78 -13.37
C SER A 72 9.34 -2.99 -12.79
N HIS A 73 8.46 -2.79 -11.82
CA HIS A 73 7.74 -3.91 -11.22
C HIS A 73 6.73 -4.48 -12.22
N PRO A 74 6.67 -5.83 -12.40
CA PRO A 74 5.77 -6.43 -13.38
C PRO A 74 4.30 -6.04 -13.23
N ASP A 75 3.83 -5.87 -11.99
CA ASP A 75 2.43 -5.52 -11.71
C ASP A 75 2.07 -4.10 -12.16
N LEU A 76 3.08 -3.25 -12.38
CA LEU A 76 2.88 -1.84 -12.71
C LEU A 76 3.32 -1.49 -14.14
N ARG A 77 3.60 -2.48 -14.96
CA ARG A 77 3.92 -2.26 -16.37
C ARG A 77 2.75 -1.60 -17.09
N GLY A 78 3.06 -0.56 -17.85
CA GLY A 78 2.05 0.17 -18.60
C GLY A 78 1.16 1.06 -17.76
N VAL A 79 1.46 1.18 -16.47
CA VAL A 79 0.71 2.02 -15.53
C VAL A 79 1.61 3.18 -15.11
N SER A 80 1.02 4.38 -15.01
CA SER A 80 1.71 5.55 -14.46
C SER A 80 1.61 5.50 -12.94
N PRO A 81 2.71 5.26 -12.20
CA PRO A 81 2.64 4.98 -10.77
C PRO A 81 2.62 6.26 -9.93
N SER A 82 1.48 6.97 -9.99
CA SER A 82 1.21 8.08 -9.10
C SER A 82 1.01 7.59 -7.66
N ALA A 83 1.01 8.51 -6.70
CA ALA A 83 0.71 8.16 -5.31
C ALA A 83 -0.70 7.53 -5.20
N GLU A 84 -1.66 8.03 -5.97
CA GLU A 84 -3.03 7.52 -5.99
C GLU A 84 -3.08 6.09 -6.53
N VAL A 85 -2.35 5.81 -7.61
CA VAL A 85 -2.25 4.45 -8.16
C VAL A 85 -1.57 3.52 -7.17
N MET A 86 -0.53 3.99 -6.49
CA MET A 86 0.15 3.20 -5.46
C MET A 86 -0.76 2.93 -4.27
N ALA A 87 -1.60 3.88 -3.88
CA ALA A 87 -2.58 3.67 -2.81
C ALA A 87 -3.57 2.56 -3.20
N ARG A 88 -4.07 2.57 -4.44
CA ARG A 88 -4.95 1.51 -4.95
C ARG A 88 -4.26 0.16 -4.96
N TYR A 89 -3.01 0.12 -5.42
CA TYR A 89 -2.21 -1.10 -5.44
C TYR A 89 -2.04 -1.68 -4.03
N PHE A 90 -1.63 -0.84 -3.07
CA PHE A 90 -1.49 -1.27 -1.69
C PHE A 90 -2.80 -1.80 -1.12
N PHE A 91 -3.90 -1.11 -1.36
CA PHE A 91 -5.20 -1.57 -0.87
C PHE A 91 -5.51 -2.98 -1.38
N GLN A 92 -5.35 -3.20 -2.67
CA GLN A 92 -5.66 -4.49 -3.29
C GLN A 92 -4.75 -5.60 -2.79
N GLU A 93 -3.44 -5.34 -2.72
CA GLU A 93 -2.46 -6.36 -2.38
C GLU A 93 -2.44 -6.67 -0.89
N VAL A 94 -2.59 -5.68 -0.03
CA VAL A 94 -2.70 -5.89 1.41
C VAL A 94 -3.97 -6.67 1.72
N LYS A 95 -5.08 -6.33 1.07
CA LYS A 95 -6.34 -7.06 1.24
C LYS A 95 -6.17 -8.54 0.91
N LYS A 96 -5.50 -8.86 -0.19
CA LYS A 96 -5.20 -10.26 -0.54
C LYS A 96 -4.35 -10.93 0.52
N GLY A 97 -3.30 -10.25 0.98
CA GLY A 97 -2.38 -10.80 1.97
C GLY A 97 -3.02 -11.07 3.33
N MET A 98 -4.10 -10.38 3.65
CA MET A 98 -4.81 -10.56 4.91
C MET A 98 -5.92 -11.63 4.86
N GLY A 99 -6.20 -12.19 3.69
CA GLY A 99 -7.22 -13.22 3.57
C GLY A 99 -8.58 -12.73 4.04
N GLN A 100 -9.22 -13.47 4.94
CA GLN A 100 -10.56 -13.11 5.43
C GLN A 100 -10.58 -11.78 6.17
N GLU A 101 -9.52 -11.42 6.90
CA GLU A 101 -9.44 -10.14 7.59
C GLU A 101 -9.34 -8.96 6.62
N GLY A 102 -8.98 -9.20 5.36
CA GLY A 102 -8.90 -8.16 4.35
C GLY A 102 -10.22 -7.42 4.12
N ARG A 103 -11.35 -8.03 4.43
CA ARG A 103 -12.67 -7.39 4.34
C ARG A 103 -12.79 -6.18 5.28
N ARG A 104 -11.92 -6.10 6.28
CA ARG A 104 -11.92 -5.00 7.26
C ARG A 104 -11.02 -3.85 6.86
N LEU A 105 -10.28 -3.94 5.76
CA LEU A 105 -9.54 -2.79 5.26
C LEU A 105 -10.51 -1.69 4.85
N LYS A 106 -10.24 -0.48 5.31
CA LYS A 106 -11.09 0.68 5.07
C LYS A 106 -10.50 1.63 4.04
N ARG A 107 -9.23 1.97 4.20
CA ARG A 107 -8.57 2.90 3.30
C ARG A 107 -7.05 2.79 3.37
N VAL A 108 -6.42 3.31 2.36
CA VAL A 108 -4.96 3.46 2.28
C VAL A 108 -4.65 4.89 1.88
N ARG A 109 -3.65 5.47 2.53
CA ARG A 109 -3.06 6.74 2.13
C ARG A 109 -1.61 6.54 1.76
N VAL A 110 -1.19 7.25 0.72
CA VAL A 110 0.21 7.24 0.29
C VAL A 110 0.66 8.69 0.11
N TRP A 111 1.83 8.99 0.63
CA TRP A 111 2.48 10.28 0.48
C TRP A 111 3.76 10.15 -0.34
#